data_87c9f1877b0f0faac0b584fe9b67ea4c
#
_entry.id   87c9f1877b0f0faac0b584fe9b67ea4c
#
_cell.length_a   1.000
_cell.length_b   1.000
_cell.length_c   1.000
_cell.angle_alpha   90.00
_cell.angle_beta   90.00
_cell.angle_gamma   90.00
#
_symmetry.space_group_name_H-M   'P 1'
#
loop_
_entity.id
_entity.type
_entity.pdbx_description
1 polymer ?
#
loop_
_entity_poly.entity_id
_entity_poly.type
_entity_poly.pdbx_seq_one_letter_code
_entity_poly.pdbx_strand_id
1 'polypeptide(L)'
;AGLSEDVEVINYGVLPSGSMPVLLKEFNHDLGVIVSASHNPSQYNGIKLIDQNGSKLSDSREIEIEEAMSNIDLPKEFTISKESQNGYQTYLEFLNNLINFDLSKFSVLLDAANGSSYKIIEELFKSNNAKYRIISNNPDGENINLNCGATHLDNLEQNSGKNEIGAAFDGDADRLILLDEEGNICNGDVLILLIAKYLESTNQLNNKVVVSTVMANYGFKNSMDKNNFKNIETKVGDKYVAEAMDENNASIGGEQSGHIIISEALPVGDGLVTLIYCLKALAFFDTTLSKFKSENIEEYPQKLVNLELTTMPEENQIKELNKIAENLSDKYDLDGRYLIRNSGTEPLLRVLIEAKDSHSVNEFSDELINNIKNYLFT
;
A
#
# COMPACT_ATOMS: atom_id res chain seq x y z
N ALA A 1 -23.56 -11.54 -11.32
CA ALA A 1 -24.44 -12.69 -11.07
C ALA A 1 -25.23 -12.42 -9.80
N GLY A 2 -26.49 -12.81 -9.75
CA GLY A 2 -27.33 -12.71 -8.55
C GLY A 2 -28.00 -11.36 -8.29
N LEU A 3 -27.96 -10.43 -9.23
CA LEU A 3 -28.72 -9.20 -9.11
C LEU A 3 -30.18 -9.47 -9.47
N SER A 4 -31.10 -9.15 -8.54
CA SER A 4 -32.54 -9.20 -8.79
C SER A 4 -32.95 -8.05 -9.72
N GLU A 5 -34.17 -8.11 -10.28
CA GLU A 5 -34.74 -7.02 -11.09
C GLU A 5 -34.87 -5.69 -10.30
N ASP A 6 -34.77 -5.76 -8.97
CA ASP A 6 -34.88 -4.62 -8.06
C ASP A 6 -33.55 -3.90 -7.79
N VAL A 7 -32.40 -4.36 -8.38
CA VAL A 7 -31.08 -3.78 -8.19
C VAL A 7 -30.60 -3.12 -9.48
N GLU A 8 -30.41 -1.80 -9.44
CA GLU A 8 -29.77 -1.08 -10.54
C GLU A 8 -28.24 -1.18 -10.43
N VAL A 9 -27.57 -1.62 -11.50
CA VAL A 9 -26.11 -1.74 -11.58
C VAL A 9 -25.59 -0.70 -12.55
N ILE A 10 -24.66 0.13 -12.06
CA ILE A 10 -23.95 1.12 -12.86
C ILE A 10 -22.49 0.65 -13.02
N ASN A 11 -22.05 0.46 -14.26
CA ASN A 11 -20.68 0.11 -14.59
C ASN A 11 -19.90 1.38 -14.97
N TYR A 12 -18.88 1.70 -14.19
CA TYR A 12 -17.99 2.85 -14.43
C TYR A 12 -16.74 2.52 -15.25
N GLY A 13 -16.63 1.27 -15.73
CA GLY A 13 -15.49 0.82 -16.52
C GLY A 13 -14.23 0.62 -15.70
N VAL A 14 -13.07 0.87 -16.31
CA VAL A 14 -11.76 0.68 -15.68
C VAL A 14 -11.34 1.99 -15.01
N LEU A 15 -11.28 1.96 -13.69
CA LEU A 15 -10.84 3.06 -12.82
C LEU A 15 -9.98 2.54 -11.67
N PRO A 16 -9.08 3.36 -11.09
CA PRO A 16 -8.41 3.05 -9.84
C PRO A 16 -9.39 2.68 -8.72
N SER A 17 -9.01 1.74 -7.87
CA SER A 17 -9.88 1.26 -6.79
C SER A 17 -10.28 2.36 -5.81
N GLY A 18 -9.39 3.33 -5.56
CA GLY A 18 -9.66 4.53 -4.75
C GLY A 18 -10.73 5.46 -5.31
N SER A 19 -11.15 5.29 -6.58
CA SER A 19 -12.29 6.04 -7.14
C SER A 19 -13.62 5.64 -6.50
N MET A 20 -13.76 4.41 -6.00
CA MET A 20 -15.03 3.88 -5.53
C MET A 20 -15.66 4.71 -4.40
N PRO A 21 -14.97 5.10 -3.32
CA PRO A 21 -15.54 5.98 -2.30
C PRO A 21 -16.04 7.32 -2.85
N VAL A 22 -15.34 7.88 -3.84
CA VAL A 22 -15.75 9.15 -4.49
C VAL A 22 -17.06 8.96 -5.22
N LEU A 23 -17.20 7.88 -6.00
CA LEU A 23 -18.40 7.58 -6.78
C LEU A 23 -19.59 7.21 -5.91
N LEU A 24 -19.37 6.43 -4.86
CA LEU A 24 -20.42 6.09 -3.89
C LEU A 24 -21.02 7.34 -3.26
N LYS A 25 -20.18 8.25 -2.84
CA LYS A 25 -20.60 9.51 -2.22
C LYS A 25 -21.29 10.45 -3.21
N GLU A 26 -20.69 10.66 -4.40
CA GLU A 26 -21.20 11.61 -5.38
C GLU A 26 -22.57 11.20 -5.95
N PHE A 27 -22.73 9.90 -6.23
CA PHE A 27 -23.96 9.38 -6.84
C PHE A 27 -24.91 8.73 -5.85
N ASN A 28 -24.59 8.76 -4.53
CA ASN A 28 -25.39 8.18 -3.45
C ASN A 28 -25.73 6.70 -3.69
N HIS A 29 -24.70 5.90 -4.03
CA HIS A 29 -24.85 4.46 -4.19
C HIS A 29 -24.80 3.73 -2.86
N ASP A 30 -25.52 2.60 -2.77
CA ASP A 30 -25.62 1.79 -1.56
C ASP A 30 -24.40 0.88 -1.36
N LEU A 31 -23.78 0.42 -2.46
CA LEU A 31 -22.67 -0.54 -2.44
C LEU A 31 -21.77 -0.36 -3.65
N GLY A 32 -20.47 -0.46 -3.44
CA GLY A 32 -19.46 -0.54 -4.48
C GLY A 32 -18.92 -1.95 -4.66
N VAL A 33 -18.72 -2.35 -5.92
CA VAL A 33 -18.08 -3.62 -6.27
C VAL A 33 -16.89 -3.34 -7.17
N ILE A 34 -15.70 -3.74 -6.71
CA ILE A 34 -14.45 -3.62 -7.47
C ILE A 34 -14.02 -5.02 -7.87
N VAL A 35 -13.74 -5.22 -9.17
CA VAL A 35 -13.17 -6.47 -9.69
C VAL A 35 -11.70 -6.25 -9.91
N SER A 36 -10.87 -6.80 -9.03
CA SER A 36 -9.41 -6.64 -9.05
C SER A 36 -8.71 -7.69 -8.20
N ALA A 37 -7.53 -8.12 -8.65
CA ALA A 37 -6.58 -8.89 -7.85
C ALA A 37 -5.35 -8.05 -7.45
N SER A 38 -5.48 -6.70 -7.46
CA SER A 38 -4.46 -5.71 -7.08
C SER A 38 -3.13 -5.93 -7.80
N HIS A 39 -2.10 -6.36 -7.09
CA HIS A 39 -0.73 -6.53 -7.60
C HIS A 39 -0.45 -7.94 -8.18
N ASN A 40 -1.44 -8.83 -8.18
CA ASN A 40 -1.27 -10.18 -8.73
C ASN A 40 -1.22 -10.16 -10.27
N PRO A 41 -0.60 -11.21 -10.90
CA PRO A 41 -0.65 -11.40 -12.34
C PRO A 41 -2.07 -11.61 -12.88
N SER A 42 -2.26 -11.42 -14.18
CA SER A 42 -3.56 -11.41 -14.88
C SER A 42 -4.42 -12.68 -14.72
N GLN A 43 -3.80 -13.84 -14.43
CA GLN A 43 -4.54 -15.09 -14.19
C GLN A 43 -5.34 -15.10 -12.88
N TYR A 44 -5.05 -14.16 -11.97
CA TYR A 44 -5.80 -14.02 -10.72
C TYR A 44 -6.88 -12.95 -10.87
N ASN A 45 -7.96 -13.13 -10.12
CA ASN A 45 -9.02 -12.15 -10.01
C ASN A 45 -9.58 -12.14 -8.59
N GLY A 46 -10.29 -11.08 -8.23
CA GLY A 46 -10.89 -10.90 -6.92
C GLY A 46 -12.06 -9.94 -6.96
N ILE A 47 -12.84 -9.94 -5.91
CA ILE A 47 -13.95 -9.01 -5.70
C ILE A 47 -13.74 -8.31 -4.37
N LYS A 48 -13.75 -6.98 -4.38
CA LYS A 48 -13.73 -6.14 -3.17
C LYS A 48 -15.10 -5.47 -3.04
N LEU A 49 -15.70 -5.55 -1.87
CA LEU A 49 -16.98 -4.90 -1.56
C LEU A 49 -16.73 -3.67 -0.69
N ILE A 50 -17.31 -2.54 -1.10
CA ILE A 50 -17.14 -1.25 -0.45
C ILE A 50 -18.52 -0.75 -0.02
N ASP A 51 -18.68 -0.42 1.25
CA ASP A 51 -19.93 0.07 1.78
C ASP A 51 -20.26 1.50 1.32
N GLN A 52 -21.45 1.99 1.61
CA GLN A 52 -21.90 3.33 1.25
C GLN A 52 -21.03 4.47 1.81
N ASN A 53 -20.23 4.21 2.86
CA ASN A 53 -19.31 5.17 3.44
C ASN A 53 -17.93 5.17 2.78
N GLY A 54 -17.72 4.28 1.81
CA GLY A 54 -16.47 4.13 1.08
C GLY A 54 -15.47 3.22 1.77
N SER A 55 -15.86 2.47 2.81
CA SER A 55 -15.01 1.56 3.57
C SER A 55 -15.19 0.11 3.10
N LYS A 56 -14.14 -0.71 3.26
CA LYS A 56 -14.24 -2.16 3.06
C LYS A 56 -15.18 -2.77 4.10
N LEU A 57 -15.90 -3.83 3.72
CA LEU A 57 -16.75 -4.56 4.64
C LEU A 57 -15.95 -5.23 5.76
N SER A 58 -16.58 -5.40 6.94
CA SER A 58 -15.99 -6.15 8.05
C SER A 58 -15.94 -7.66 7.74
N ASP A 59 -15.00 -8.42 8.36
CA ASP A 59 -14.89 -9.88 8.17
C ASP A 59 -16.20 -10.60 8.46
N SER A 60 -16.95 -10.17 9.49
CA SER A 60 -18.24 -10.74 9.82
C SER A 60 -19.26 -10.54 8.69
N ARG A 61 -19.22 -9.39 8.03
CA ARG A 61 -20.10 -9.07 6.91
C ARG A 61 -19.72 -9.85 5.64
N GLU A 62 -18.42 -10.01 5.40
CA GLU A 62 -17.90 -10.83 4.29
C GLU A 62 -18.32 -12.29 4.47
N ILE A 63 -18.17 -12.85 5.67
CA ILE A 63 -18.60 -14.24 5.98
C ILE A 63 -20.12 -14.39 5.77
N GLU A 64 -20.95 -13.46 6.24
CA GLU A 64 -22.40 -13.48 6.02
C GLU A 64 -22.76 -13.52 4.53
N ILE A 65 -22.03 -12.75 3.70
CA ILE A 65 -22.23 -12.72 2.25
C ILE A 65 -21.79 -14.04 1.60
N GLU A 66 -20.65 -14.59 1.97
CA GLU A 66 -20.14 -15.87 1.48
C GLU A 66 -21.10 -17.03 1.82
N GLU A 67 -21.62 -17.06 3.06
CA GLU A 67 -22.63 -18.02 3.48
C GLU A 67 -23.94 -17.88 2.68
N ALA A 68 -24.38 -16.64 2.46
CA ALA A 68 -25.56 -16.37 1.64
C ALA A 68 -25.36 -16.81 0.18
N MET A 69 -24.17 -16.51 -0.41
CA MET A 69 -23.83 -16.89 -1.79
C MET A 69 -23.86 -18.43 -2.00
N SER A 70 -23.47 -19.20 -1.00
CA SER A 70 -23.46 -20.66 -1.09
C SER A 70 -24.87 -21.28 -1.18
N ASN A 71 -25.91 -20.52 -0.83
CA ASN A 71 -27.31 -20.93 -0.79
C ASN A 71 -28.19 -20.30 -1.89
N ILE A 72 -27.61 -19.56 -2.82
CA ILE A 72 -28.34 -18.84 -3.88
C ILE A 72 -28.26 -19.62 -5.21
N ASP A 73 -29.40 -19.94 -5.80
CA ASP A 73 -29.44 -20.40 -7.18
C ASP A 73 -29.05 -19.25 -8.14
N LEU A 74 -28.10 -19.51 -9.02
CA LEU A 74 -27.71 -18.51 -10.02
C LEU A 74 -28.87 -18.20 -10.95
N PRO A 75 -29.17 -16.93 -11.23
CA PRO A 75 -30.20 -16.55 -12.17
C PRO A 75 -29.86 -17.05 -13.59
N LYS A 76 -30.87 -17.48 -14.35
CA LYS A 76 -30.71 -18.00 -15.72
C LYS A 76 -30.41 -16.90 -16.73
N GLU A 77 -30.80 -15.67 -16.42
CA GLU A 77 -30.59 -14.47 -17.24
C GLU A 77 -29.92 -13.40 -16.40
N PHE A 78 -29.01 -12.64 -17.02
CA PHE A 78 -28.28 -11.53 -16.40
C PHE A 78 -28.69 -10.23 -17.05
N THR A 79 -28.99 -9.21 -16.25
CA THR A 79 -29.19 -7.87 -16.76
C THR A 79 -27.83 -7.24 -17.03
N ILE A 80 -27.64 -6.69 -18.23
CA ILE A 80 -26.43 -5.95 -18.56
C ILE A 80 -26.47 -4.62 -17.81
N SER A 81 -25.40 -4.31 -17.08
CA SER A 81 -25.25 -3.02 -16.41
C SER A 81 -25.24 -1.88 -17.41
N LYS A 82 -25.79 -0.73 -17.02
CA LYS A 82 -25.60 0.51 -17.79
C LYS A 82 -24.17 0.99 -17.65
N GLU A 83 -23.50 1.27 -18.76
CA GLU A 83 -22.21 1.96 -18.71
C GLU A 83 -22.42 3.44 -18.45
N SER A 84 -21.61 4.02 -17.58
CA SER A 84 -21.60 5.45 -17.27
C SER A 84 -20.19 6.03 -17.43
N GLN A 85 -20.07 7.06 -18.25
CA GLN A 85 -18.81 7.81 -18.43
C GLN A 85 -18.57 8.83 -17.31
N ASN A 86 -19.55 9.11 -16.48
CA ASN A 86 -19.47 10.15 -15.46
C ASN A 86 -18.45 9.80 -14.37
N GLY A 87 -18.26 8.52 -14.06
CA GLY A 87 -17.33 8.10 -13.00
C GLY A 87 -15.88 8.53 -13.25
N TYR A 88 -15.43 8.43 -14.51
CA TYR A 88 -14.09 8.87 -14.89
C TYR A 88 -13.91 10.38 -14.64
N GLN A 89 -14.85 11.19 -15.12
CA GLN A 89 -14.78 12.64 -14.97
C GLN A 89 -14.86 13.06 -13.50
N THR A 90 -15.77 12.46 -12.74
CA THR A 90 -15.94 12.73 -11.31
C THR A 90 -14.66 12.46 -10.53
N TYR A 91 -14.01 11.31 -10.77
CA TYR A 91 -12.78 11.00 -10.08
C TYR A 91 -11.61 11.88 -10.52
N LEU A 92 -11.50 12.22 -11.81
CA LEU A 92 -10.50 13.16 -12.30
C LEU A 92 -10.67 14.57 -11.68
N GLU A 93 -11.90 15.05 -11.55
CA GLU A 93 -12.20 16.32 -10.88
C GLU A 93 -11.83 16.27 -9.39
N PHE A 94 -12.14 15.17 -8.71
CA PHE A 94 -11.72 14.96 -7.32
C PHE A 94 -10.19 15.08 -7.19
N LEU A 95 -9.40 14.37 -8.01
CA LEU A 95 -7.95 14.45 -8.00
C LEU A 95 -7.42 15.85 -8.30
N ASN A 96 -8.00 16.53 -9.30
CA ASN A 96 -7.62 17.91 -9.63
C ASN A 96 -7.85 18.88 -8.48
N ASN A 97 -8.92 18.70 -7.69
CA ASN A 97 -9.22 19.54 -6.53
C ASN A 97 -8.19 19.38 -5.37
N LEU A 98 -7.45 18.26 -5.33
CA LEU A 98 -6.35 18.07 -4.37
C LEU A 98 -5.08 18.83 -4.77
N ILE A 99 -4.92 19.17 -6.06
CA ILE A 99 -3.73 19.84 -6.60
C ILE A 99 -3.91 21.35 -6.43
N ASN A 100 -3.39 21.90 -5.35
CA ASN A 100 -3.40 23.33 -5.04
C ASN A 100 -1.97 23.92 -4.95
N PHE A 101 -1.04 23.32 -5.68
CA PHE A 101 0.38 23.70 -5.76
C PHE A 101 0.86 23.61 -7.22
N ASP A 102 2.03 24.15 -7.51
CA ASP A 102 2.60 24.16 -8.85
C ASP A 102 3.26 22.82 -9.20
N LEU A 103 2.52 21.97 -9.92
CA LEU A 103 2.98 20.64 -10.35
C LEU A 103 4.07 20.72 -11.44
N SER A 104 4.19 21.84 -12.17
CA SER A 104 5.19 22.03 -13.22
C SER A 104 6.64 22.06 -12.72
N LYS A 105 6.84 22.20 -11.41
CA LYS A 105 8.16 22.15 -10.75
C LYS A 105 8.77 20.73 -10.76
N PHE A 106 7.93 19.70 -10.89
CA PHE A 106 8.36 18.31 -10.85
C PHE A 106 8.51 17.72 -12.26
N SER A 107 9.48 16.83 -12.41
CA SER A 107 9.58 15.92 -13.55
C SER A 107 9.33 14.50 -13.02
N VAL A 108 8.32 13.81 -13.56
CA VAL A 108 7.89 12.51 -13.02
C VAL A 108 7.83 11.46 -14.12
N LEU A 109 8.46 10.31 -13.88
CA LEU A 109 8.24 9.10 -14.66
C LEU A 109 7.18 8.25 -13.97
N LEU A 110 6.09 7.99 -14.67
CA LEU A 110 4.91 7.27 -14.18
C LEU A 110 4.92 5.85 -14.75
N ASP A 111 4.88 4.83 -13.90
CA ASP A 111 4.65 3.44 -14.29
C ASP A 111 3.22 3.05 -13.88
N ALA A 112 2.34 2.94 -14.88
CA ALA A 112 0.92 2.64 -14.68
C ALA A 112 0.62 1.13 -14.54
N ALA A 113 1.64 0.26 -14.45
CA ALA A 113 1.52 -1.19 -14.31
C ALA A 113 0.62 -1.87 -15.37
N ASN A 114 0.38 -1.26 -16.53
CA ASN A 114 -0.70 -1.62 -17.46
C ASN A 114 -2.05 -1.84 -16.76
N GLY A 115 -2.27 -1.12 -15.68
CA GLY A 115 -3.41 -1.24 -14.77
C GLY A 115 -4.44 -0.14 -14.95
N SER A 116 -5.26 0.05 -13.94
CA SER A 116 -6.43 0.94 -13.96
C SER A 116 -6.11 2.43 -14.04
N SER A 117 -4.91 2.84 -13.64
CA SER A 117 -4.47 4.25 -13.66
C SER A 117 -4.06 4.77 -15.04
N TYR A 118 -3.89 3.90 -16.04
CA TYR A 118 -3.23 4.19 -17.31
C TYR A 118 -3.70 5.42 -18.08
N LYS A 119 -5.01 5.72 -18.06
CA LYS A 119 -5.56 6.90 -18.71
C LYS A 119 -5.59 8.11 -17.78
N ILE A 120 -6.11 7.89 -16.57
CA ILE A 120 -6.44 8.99 -15.68
C ILE A 120 -5.19 9.73 -15.19
N ILE A 121 -4.09 9.01 -14.98
CA ILE A 121 -2.85 9.62 -14.53
C ILE A 121 -2.23 10.51 -15.62
N GLU A 122 -2.32 10.08 -16.88
CA GLU A 122 -1.85 10.90 -18.01
C GLU A 122 -2.67 12.19 -18.14
N GLU A 123 -3.98 12.09 -18.06
CA GLU A 123 -4.87 13.25 -18.16
C GLU A 123 -4.70 14.21 -16.98
N LEU A 124 -4.53 13.68 -15.77
CA LEU A 124 -4.26 14.46 -14.56
C LEU A 124 -2.96 15.29 -14.70
N PHE A 125 -1.88 14.68 -15.14
CA PHE A 125 -0.59 15.36 -15.28
C PHE A 125 -0.62 16.36 -16.44
N LYS A 126 -1.26 16.02 -17.54
CA LYS A 126 -1.42 16.90 -18.70
C LYS A 126 -2.25 18.14 -18.38
N SER A 127 -3.38 17.99 -17.69
CA SER A 127 -4.28 19.10 -17.33
C SER A 127 -3.64 20.09 -16.36
N ASN A 128 -2.65 19.63 -15.57
CA ASN A 128 -1.91 20.44 -14.60
C ASN A 128 -0.54 20.93 -15.10
N ASN A 129 -0.28 20.89 -16.43
CA ASN A 129 0.97 21.32 -17.05
C ASN A 129 2.24 20.70 -16.44
N ALA A 130 2.13 19.50 -15.90
CA ALA A 130 3.24 18.78 -15.32
C ALA A 130 4.24 18.32 -16.38
N LYS A 131 5.50 18.14 -15.99
CA LYS A 131 6.50 17.45 -16.83
C LYS A 131 6.46 15.97 -16.48
N TYR A 132 6.03 15.13 -17.41
CA TYR A 132 5.91 13.70 -17.16
C TYR A 132 6.30 12.86 -18.37
N ARG A 133 6.68 11.65 -18.10
CA ARG A 133 6.74 10.52 -19.03
C ARG A 133 5.92 9.39 -18.42
N ILE A 134 5.38 8.52 -19.24
CA ILE A 134 4.61 7.38 -18.77
C ILE A 134 5.08 6.11 -19.45
N ILE A 135 5.19 5.03 -18.69
CA ILE A 135 5.51 3.68 -19.14
C ILE A 135 4.44 2.71 -18.64
N SER A 136 4.41 1.51 -19.20
CA SER A 136 3.44 0.46 -18.83
C SER A 136 1.99 0.99 -18.84
N ASN A 137 1.62 1.73 -19.89
CA ASN A 137 0.31 2.38 -20.02
C ASN A 137 -0.50 1.89 -21.24
N ASN A 138 -0.20 0.70 -21.73
CA ASN A 138 -0.89 0.08 -22.85
C ASN A 138 -1.45 -1.30 -22.47
N PRO A 139 -2.51 -1.34 -21.63
CA PRO A 139 -3.09 -2.60 -21.16
C PRO A 139 -3.71 -3.40 -22.31
N ASP A 140 -3.41 -4.69 -22.37
CA ASP A 140 -3.97 -5.65 -23.33
C ASP A 140 -4.87 -6.72 -22.68
N GLY A 141 -5.02 -6.67 -21.35
CA GLY A 141 -5.80 -7.60 -20.55
C GLY A 141 -4.98 -8.75 -19.94
N GLU A 142 -3.75 -8.98 -20.41
CA GLU A 142 -2.85 -10.04 -19.92
C GLU A 142 -1.56 -9.49 -19.30
N ASN A 143 -1.19 -8.26 -19.62
CA ASN A 143 0.08 -7.65 -19.23
C ASN A 143 0.04 -6.82 -17.93
N ILE A 144 -1.06 -6.82 -17.19
CA ILE A 144 -1.18 -6.12 -15.91
C ILE A 144 -0.14 -6.64 -14.89
N ASN A 145 0.61 -5.73 -14.26
CA ASN A 145 1.70 -6.03 -13.33
C ASN A 145 2.85 -6.89 -13.91
N LEU A 146 2.87 -7.15 -15.21
CA LEU A 146 3.86 -8.02 -15.81
C LEU A 146 5.20 -7.28 -15.96
N ASN A 147 6.15 -7.57 -15.08
CA ASN A 147 7.48 -6.95 -15.01
C ASN A 147 7.43 -5.41 -14.96
N CYS A 148 6.42 -4.85 -14.29
CA CYS A 148 6.23 -3.41 -14.13
C CYS A 148 5.44 -3.10 -12.84
N GLY A 149 5.31 -1.81 -12.53
CA GLY A 149 4.55 -1.32 -11.40
C GLY A 149 5.22 -1.51 -10.04
N ALA A 150 4.47 -1.28 -8.97
CA ALA A 150 4.98 -1.17 -7.59
C ALA A 150 5.64 -2.44 -7.04
N THR A 151 5.41 -3.61 -7.66
CA THR A 151 6.03 -4.88 -7.25
C THR A 151 7.23 -5.29 -8.10
N HIS A 152 7.50 -4.60 -9.22
CA HIS A 152 8.60 -4.87 -10.15
C HIS A 152 9.21 -3.54 -10.65
N LEU A 153 10.09 -2.97 -9.84
CA LEU A 153 10.64 -1.64 -10.07
C LEU A 153 11.74 -1.58 -11.15
N ASP A 154 12.28 -2.73 -11.58
CA ASP A 154 13.37 -2.79 -12.56
C ASP A 154 13.08 -1.98 -13.83
N ASN A 155 11.83 -2.02 -14.32
CA ASN A 155 11.43 -1.26 -15.50
C ASN A 155 11.44 0.25 -15.22
N LEU A 156 10.96 0.67 -14.04
CA LEU A 156 10.99 2.07 -13.63
C LEU A 156 12.43 2.56 -13.44
N GLU A 157 13.28 1.79 -12.75
CA GLU A 157 14.71 2.10 -12.52
C GLU A 157 15.47 2.27 -13.82
N GLN A 158 15.33 1.34 -14.79
CA GLN A 158 16.00 1.39 -16.08
C GLN A 158 15.58 2.58 -16.95
N ASN A 159 14.36 3.06 -16.80
CA ASN A 159 13.83 4.18 -17.58
C ASN A 159 13.92 5.51 -16.84
N SER A 160 14.24 5.52 -15.55
CA SER A 160 14.33 6.74 -14.73
C SER A 160 15.42 7.67 -15.25
N GLY A 161 15.05 8.94 -15.42
CA GLY A 161 15.95 9.99 -15.85
C GLY A 161 16.66 10.67 -14.68
N LYS A 162 17.72 11.40 -14.98
CA LYS A 162 18.41 12.19 -13.97
C LYS A 162 17.52 13.34 -13.49
N ASN A 163 17.43 13.56 -12.19
CA ASN A 163 16.58 14.57 -11.55
C ASN A 163 15.07 14.37 -11.81
N GLU A 164 14.62 13.16 -11.98
CA GLU A 164 13.24 12.77 -12.21
C GLU A 164 12.76 11.88 -11.08
N ILE A 165 11.57 12.14 -10.54
CA ILE A 165 10.93 11.25 -9.57
C ILE A 165 10.27 10.11 -10.35
N GLY A 166 10.62 8.86 -10.01
CA GLY A 166 9.87 7.70 -10.50
C GLY A 166 8.65 7.42 -9.62
N ALA A 167 7.52 7.06 -10.21
CA ALA A 167 6.30 6.71 -9.48
C ALA A 167 5.67 5.44 -10.07
N ALA A 168 5.70 4.34 -9.32
CA ALA A 168 5.13 3.06 -9.71
C ALA A 168 3.84 2.77 -8.94
N PHE A 169 2.79 2.46 -9.69
CA PHE A 169 1.50 1.99 -9.17
C PHE A 169 1.39 0.48 -9.29
N ASP A 170 0.44 -0.13 -8.62
CA ASP A 170 0.02 -1.50 -8.91
C ASP A 170 -1.23 -1.53 -9.81
N GLY A 171 -1.73 -2.72 -10.12
CA GLY A 171 -2.76 -2.92 -11.14
C GLY A 171 -4.06 -2.16 -10.90
N ASP A 172 -4.52 -2.02 -9.67
CA ASP A 172 -5.70 -1.23 -9.31
C ASP A 172 -5.36 0.12 -8.65
N ALA A 173 -4.06 0.47 -8.65
CA ALA A 173 -3.53 1.75 -8.24
C ALA A 173 -3.85 2.14 -6.78
N ASP A 174 -4.00 1.15 -5.89
CA ASP A 174 -4.14 1.41 -4.46
C ASP A 174 -2.78 1.55 -3.74
N ARG A 175 -1.67 1.25 -4.44
CA ARG A 175 -0.29 1.38 -3.95
C ARG A 175 0.52 2.36 -4.76
N LEU A 176 1.53 2.93 -4.09
CA LEU A 176 2.55 3.79 -4.69
C LEU A 176 3.93 3.48 -4.09
N ILE A 177 4.91 3.27 -4.97
CA ILE A 177 6.34 3.30 -4.63
C ILE A 177 6.99 4.38 -5.45
N LEU A 178 7.85 5.18 -4.84
CA LEU A 178 8.61 6.21 -5.55
C LEU A 178 10.09 5.82 -5.71
N LEU A 179 10.71 6.34 -6.76
CA LEU A 179 12.17 6.51 -6.85
C LEU A 179 12.49 7.99 -6.68
N ASP A 180 13.50 8.28 -5.87
CA ASP A 180 13.97 9.64 -5.74
C ASP A 180 14.78 10.10 -6.97
N GLU A 181 15.22 11.34 -6.98
CA GLU A 181 15.96 11.97 -8.09
C GLU A 181 17.36 11.36 -8.34
N GLU A 182 17.80 10.48 -7.45
CA GLU A 182 19.06 9.72 -7.52
C GLU A 182 18.81 8.23 -7.90
N GLY A 183 17.54 7.84 -8.03
CA GLY A 183 17.14 6.47 -8.36
C GLY A 183 17.00 5.54 -7.16
N ASN A 184 17.02 6.05 -5.91
CA ASN A 184 16.83 5.22 -4.74
C ASN A 184 15.35 4.98 -4.47
N ILE A 185 15.00 3.77 -4.07
CA ILE A 185 13.61 3.40 -3.72
C ILE A 185 13.17 4.17 -2.47
N CYS A 186 12.01 4.80 -2.57
CA CYS A 186 11.25 5.38 -1.47
C CYS A 186 9.96 4.59 -1.31
N ASN A 187 9.97 3.66 -0.37
CA ASN A 187 8.84 2.78 -0.06
C ASN A 187 7.78 3.49 0.79
N GLY A 188 6.70 2.78 1.15
CA GLY A 188 5.61 3.34 1.92
C GLY A 188 6.03 4.00 3.22
N ASP A 189 7.06 3.50 3.90
CA ASP A 189 7.56 4.10 5.16
C ASP A 189 8.08 5.53 4.93
N VAL A 190 8.84 5.75 3.85
CA VAL A 190 9.34 7.08 3.48
C VAL A 190 8.19 8.01 3.14
N LEU A 191 7.20 7.50 2.38
CA LEU A 191 6.05 8.29 1.95
C LEU A 191 5.14 8.67 3.11
N ILE A 192 4.87 7.72 4.03
CA ILE A 192 4.10 7.98 5.25
C ILE A 192 4.78 9.06 6.10
N LEU A 193 6.10 8.96 6.31
CA LEU A 193 6.85 9.96 7.08
C LEU A 193 6.79 11.35 6.41
N LEU A 194 6.97 11.43 5.09
CA LEU A 194 6.91 12.69 4.34
C LEU A 194 5.54 13.35 4.49
N ILE A 195 4.47 12.58 4.29
CA ILE A 195 3.10 13.09 4.39
C ILE A 195 2.75 13.43 5.84
N ALA A 196 3.14 12.61 6.83
CA ALA A 196 2.89 12.88 8.25
C ALA A 196 3.54 14.22 8.70
N LYS A 197 4.78 14.50 8.27
CA LYS A 197 5.44 15.78 8.55
C LYS A 197 4.74 16.96 7.88
N TYR A 198 4.23 16.77 6.67
CA TYR A 198 3.43 17.79 5.99
C TYR A 198 2.13 18.06 6.75
N LEU A 199 1.38 17.00 7.10
CA LEU A 199 0.12 17.13 7.85
C LEU A 199 0.35 17.76 9.24
N GLU A 200 1.44 17.43 9.93
CA GLU A 200 1.81 18.09 11.18
C GLU A 200 2.06 19.58 10.98
N SER A 201 2.85 19.93 9.97
CA SER A 201 3.21 21.32 9.68
C SER A 201 2.02 22.20 9.28
N THR A 202 0.96 21.57 8.78
CA THR A 202 -0.31 22.23 8.40
C THR A 202 -1.41 22.07 9.45
N ASN A 203 -1.09 21.54 10.63
CA ASN A 203 -2.03 21.24 11.74
C ASN A 203 -3.17 20.26 11.35
N GLN A 204 -2.89 19.33 10.45
CA GLN A 204 -3.82 18.30 9.96
C GLN A 204 -3.49 16.90 10.48
N LEU A 205 -2.37 16.72 11.21
CA LEU A 205 -2.02 15.44 11.84
C LEU A 205 -2.72 15.32 13.21
N ASN A 206 -3.85 14.65 13.24
CA ASN A 206 -4.66 14.46 14.44
C ASN A 206 -3.86 13.71 15.52
N ASN A 207 -3.82 14.27 16.73
CA ASN A 207 -3.17 13.67 17.90
C ASN A 207 -1.70 13.25 17.69
N LYS A 208 -1.07 13.67 16.60
CA LYS A 208 0.27 13.19 16.14
C LYS A 208 0.34 11.68 16.02
N VAL A 209 -0.78 11.04 15.67
CA VAL A 209 -0.87 9.58 15.48
C VAL A 209 -0.60 9.24 14.02
N VAL A 210 0.27 8.25 13.82
CA VAL A 210 0.55 7.59 12.55
C VAL A 210 0.31 6.10 12.74
N VAL A 211 -0.38 5.46 11.82
CA VAL A 211 -0.62 4.00 11.86
C VAL A 211 0.27 3.30 10.85
N SER A 212 0.98 2.27 11.27
CA SER A 212 1.80 1.43 10.41
C SER A 212 1.57 -0.05 10.69
N THR A 213 2.19 -0.93 9.93
CA THR A 213 2.16 -2.36 10.25
C THR A 213 3.44 -2.80 10.97
N VAL A 214 3.41 -3.99 11.56
CA VAL A 214 4.60 -4.62 12.16
C VAL A 214 5.76 -4.81 11.17
N MET A 215 5.51 -4.67 9.86
CA MET A 215 6.52 -4.77 8.80
C MET A 215 7.23 -3.44 8.50
N ALA A 216 6.78 -2.31 9.04
CA ALA A 216 7.45 -1.03 8.87
C ALA A 216 8.91 -1.12 9.36
N ASN A 217 9.86 -0.56 8.60
CA ASN A 217 11.29 -0.64 8.90
C ASN A 217 11.63 -0.06 10.28
N TYR A 218 12.60 -0.63 10.96
CA TYR A 218 13.02 -0.15 12.29
C TYR A 218 13.49 1.30 12.26
N GLY A 219 14.14 1.72 11.18
CA GLY A 219 14.52 3.12 10.96
C GLY A 219 13.31 4.07 10.83
N PHE A 220 12.20 3.61 10.25
CA PHE A 220 10.95 4.36 10.26
C PHE A 220 10.42 4.56 11.68
N LYS A 221 10.41 3.51 12.50
CA LYS A 221 9.99 3.61 13.92
C LYS A 221 10.83 4.62 14.68
N ASN A 222 12.16 4.57 14.52
CA ASN A 222 13.07 5.55 15.11
C ASN A 222 12.77 6.98 14.62
N SER A 223 12.33 7.13 13.37
CA SER A 223 11.95 8.43 12.81
C SER A 223 10.64 8.94 13.40
N MET A 224 9.67 8.06 13.71
CA MET A 224 8.46 8.44 14.44
C MET A 224 8.80 9.02 15.81
N ASP A 225 9.66 8.34 16.58
CA ASP A 225 10.10 8.79 17.91
C ASP A 225 10.84 10.13 17.84
N LYS A 226 11.76 10.30 16.89
CA LYS A 226 12.50 11.57 16.68
C LYS A 226 11.57 12.75 16.37
N ASN A 227 10.43 12.51 15.70
CA ASN A 227 9.44 13.54 15.40
C ASN A 227 8.35 13.68 16.46
N ASN A 228 8.40 12.92 17.56
CA ASN A 228 7.37 12.82 18.58
C ASN A 228 5.98 12.44 17.99
N PHE A 229 5.98 11.56 17.01
CA PHE A 229 4.78 10.96 16.46
C PHE A 229 4.48 9.65 17.21
N LYS A 230 3.23 9.48 17.60
CA LYS A 230 2.77 8.22 18.19
C LYS A 230 2.54 7.19 17.07
N ASN A 231 3.44 6.21 16.93
CA ASN A 231 3.25 5.12 15.99
C ASN A 231 2.37 4.02 16.60
N ILE A 232 1.29 3.65 15.91
CA ILE A 232 0.43 2.52 16.25
C ILE A 232 0.69 1.42 15.23
N GLU A 233 1.16 0.28 15.69
CA GLU A 233 1.48 -0.87 14.85
C GLU A 233 0.32 -1.86 14.80
N THR A 234 -0.07 -2.25 13.60
CA THR A 234 -1.09 -3.27 13.36
C THR A 234 -0.48 -4.54 12.78
N LYS A 235 -1.29 -5.57 12.66
CA LYS A 235 -1.00 -6.70 11.78
C LYS A 235 -0.91 -6.22 10.32
N VAL A 236 -0.24 -7.02 9.48
CA VAL A 236 -0.17 -6.78 8.03
C VAL A 236 -1.57 -6.91 7.43
N GLY A 237 -1.96 -5.93 6.64
CA GLY A 237 -3.24 -5.83 5.93
C GLY A 237 -3.87 -4.45 6.07
N ASP A 238 -4.24 -3.88 4.95
CA ASP A 238 -4.81 -2.55 4.83
C ASP A 238 -6.07 -2.34 5.69
N LYS A 239 -6.86 -3.37 5.87
CA LYS A 239 -8.03 -3.39 6.74
C LYS A 239 -7.67 -3.09 8.19
N TYR A 240 -6.62 -3.75 8.74
CA TYR A 240 -6.18 -3.50 10.12
C TYR A 240 -5.62 -2.08 10.30
N VAL A 241 -4.98 -1.55 9.22
CA VAL A 241 -4.54 -0.15 9.21
C VAL A 241 -5.74 0.79 9.26
N ALA A 242 -6.76 0.57 8.42
CA ALA A 242 -7.97 1.38 8.37
C ALA A 242 -8.74 1.36 9.70
N GLU A 243 -8.94 0.16 10.29
CA GLU A 243 -9.59 -0.02 11.60
C GLU A 243 -8.85 0.75 12.71
N ALA A 244 -7.51 0.61 12.78
CA ALA A 244 -6.72 1.31 13.78
C ALA A 244 -6.68 2.83 13.55
N MET A 245 -6.75 3.30 12.30
CA MET A 245 -6.87 4.72 11.99
C MET A 245 -8.20 5.30 12.50
N ASP A 246 -9.30 4.59 12.28
CA ASP A 246 -10.63 5.02 12.74
C ASP A 246 -10.70 5.05 14.28
N GLU A 247 -10.27 3.96 14.95
CA GLU A 247 -10.25 3.87 16.42
C GLU A 247 -9.42 4.98 17.09
N ASN A 248 -8.35 5.44 16.44
CA ASN A 248 -7.44 6.43 17.01
C ASN A 248 -7.59 7.83 16.39
N ASN A 249 -8.57 8.01 15.49
CA ASN A 249 -8.76 9.24 14.73
C ASN A 249 -7.46 9.71 14.06
N ALA A 250 -6.74 8.77 13.44
CA ALA A 250 -5.47 9.05 12.78
C ALA A 250 -5.68 9.63 11.37
N SER A 251 -4.89 10.64 11.01
CA SER A 251 -4.97 11.30 9.70
C SER A 251 -4.26 10.51 8.60
N ILE A 252 -3.29 9.66 8.95
CA ILE A 252 -2.49 8.88 8.02
C ILE A 252 -2.13 7.52 8.59
N GLY A 253 -2.14 6.52 7.73
CA GLY A 253 -1.62 5.20 8.01
C GLY A 253 -1.31 4.45 6.72
N GLY A 254 -0.55 3.36 6.84
CA GLY A 254 -0.24 2.55 5.66
C GLY A 254 0.79 1.48 5.91
N GLU A 255 1.24 0.91 4.82
CA GLU A 255 2.17 -0.21 4.78
C GLU A 255 3.44 0.14 4.01
N GLN A 256 4.55 -0.51 4.33
CA GLN A 256 5.80 -0.41 3.58
C GLN A 256 5.62 -0.72 2.07
N SER A 257 4.65 -1.55 1.73
CA SER A 257 4.28 -1.90 0.36
C SER A 257 3.69 -0.75 -0.46
N GLY A 258 3.47 0.42 0.15
CA GLY A 258 2.98 1.62 -0.52
C GLY A 258 1.45 1.79 -0.50
N HIS A 259 0.70 0.92 0.17
CA HIS A 259 -0.73 1.13 0.41
C HIS A 259 -0.89 2.14 1.55
N ILE A 260 -1.32 3.37 1.24
CA ILE A 260 -1.37 4.50 2.18
C ILE A 260 -2.76 5.11 2.17
N ILE A 261 -3.31 5.30 3.36
CA ILE A 261 -4.61 5.93 3.61
C ILE A 261 -4.36 7.33 4.17
N ILE A 262 -4.98 8.33 3.57
CA ILE A 262 -4.98 9.73 4.02
C ILE A 262 -6.43 10.10 4.29
N SER A 263 -6.84 10.06 5.56
CA SER A 263 -8.25 10.07 5.96
C SER A 263 -9.01 11.35 5.55
N GLU A 264 -8.32 12.49 5.43
CA GLU A 264 -8.95 13.74 4.97
C GLU A 264 -9.30 13.71 3.46
N ALA A 265 -8.65 12.83 2.69
CA ALA A 265 -8.93 12.66 1.28
C ALA A 265 -9.89 11.48 1.04
N LEU A 266 -9.50 10.28 1.48
CA LEU A 266 -10.26 9.03 1.25
C LEU A 266 -10.11 8.07 2.44
N PRO A 267 -11.15 7.25 2.73
CA PRO A 267 -11.09 6.23 3.78
C PRO A 267 -10.34 4.94 3.37
N VAL A 268 -9.81 4.89 2.16
CA VAL A 268 -9.08 3.75 1.59
C VAL A 268 -7.76 4.22 0.98
N GLY A 269 -6.84 3.27 0.73
CA GLY A 269 -5.59 3.56 0.01
C GLY A 269 -5.84 3.93 -1.45
N ASP A 270 -5.09 4.94 -1.90
CA ASP A 270 -5.11 5.42 -3.27
C ASP A 270 -3.72 5.96 -3.65
N GLY A 271 -3.09 5.32 -4.64
CA GLY A 271 -1.74 5.67 -5.07
C GLY A 271 -1.66 7.05 -5.73
N LEU A 272 -2.72 7.49 -6.45
CA LEU A 272 -2.73 8.81 -7.08
C LEU A 272 -2.86 9.92 -6.03
N VAL A 273 -3.74 9.74 -5.05
CA VAL A 273 -3.85 10.64 -3.88
C VAL A 273 -2.53 10.69 -3.15
N THR A 274 -1.91 9.53 -2.89
CA THR A 274 -0.61 9.45 -2.24
C THR A 274 0.47 10.21 -3.00
N LEU A 275 0.54 10.06 -4.35
CA LEU A 275 1.47 10.81 -5.19
C LEU A 275 1.26 12.31 -5.09
N ILE A 276 0.01 12.77 -5.18
CA ILE A 276 -0.34 14.19 -5.05
C ILE A 276 0.13 14.73 -3.69
N TYR A 277 -0.11 14.01 -2.60
CA TYR A 277 0.31 14.45 -1.26
C TYR A 277 1.84 14.43 -1.09
N CYS A 278 2.54 13.47 -1.67
CA CYS A 278 4.01 13.47 -1.68
C CYS A 278 4.57 14.70 -2.41
N LEU A 279 4.10 14.98 -3.64
CA LEU A 279 4.55 16.14 -4.40
C LEU A 279 4.16 17.47 -3.74
N LYS A 280 2.98 17.53 -3.12
CA LYS A 280 2.52 18.67 -2.32
C LYS A 280 3.39 18.91 -1.11
N ALA A 281 3.79 17.86 -0.40
CA ALA A 281 4.70 17.93 0.75
C ALA A 281 6.11 18.40 0.32
N LEU A 282 6.65 17.86 -0.77
CA LEU A 282 7.94 18.30 -1.32
C LEU A 282 7.91 19.78 -1.75
N ALA A 283 6.81 20.21 -2.39
CA ALA A 283 6.62 21.62 -2.76
C ALA A 283 6.52 22.53 -1.52
N PHE A 284 5.84 22.09 -0.48
CA PHE A 284 5.66 22.83 0.77
C PHE A 284 6.98 23.02 1.52
N PHE A 285 7.81 21.96 1.61
CA PHE A 285 9.12 22.02 2.27
C PHE A 285 10.23 22.59 1.40
N ASP A 286 9.95 22.89 0.12
CA ASP A 286 10.94 23.32 -0.87
C ASP A 286 12.18 22.41 -0.89
N THR A 287 11.96 21.10 -0.99
CA THR A 287 13.00 20.05 -0.91
C THR A 287 12.83 19.01 -2.00
N THR A 288 13.88 18.21 -2.25
CA THR A 288 13.84 17.03 -3.11
C THR A 288 13.50 15.78 -2.28
N LEU A 289 13.03 14.72 -2.93
CA LEU A 289 12.71 13.46 -2.26
C LEU A 289 13.98 12.79 -1.69
N SER A 290 15.08 12.83 -2.46
CA SER A 290 16.39 12.31 -2.04
C SER A 290 16.92 13.01 -0.79
N LYS A 291 16.85 14.35 -0.77
CA LYS A 291 17.24 15.13 0.40
C LYS A 291 16.33 14.85 1.59
N PHE A 292 15.01 14.84 1.38
CA PHE A 292 14.07 14.51 2.45
C PHE A 292 14.40 13.15 3.07
N LYS A 293 14.58 12.10 2.25
CA LYS A 293 14.92 10.76 2.70
C LYS A 293 16.19 10.75 3.53
N SER A 294 17.28 11.31 3.00
CA SER A 294 18.59 11.31 3.68
C SER A 294 18.61 12.06 5.01
N GLU A 295 17.80 13.11 5.17
CA GLU A 295 17.75 13.90 6.39
C GLU A 295 16.79 13.35 7.45
N ASN A 296 15.80 12.54 7.08
CA ASN A 296 14.70 12.19 7.97
C ASN A 296 14.58 10.70 8.31
N ILE A 297 15.13 9.80 7.50
CA ILE A 297 15.02 8.37 7.74
C ILE A 297 16.36 7.67 7.52
N GLU A 298 16.76 6.86 8.48
CA GLU A 298 17.89 5.94 8.37
C GLU A 298 17.32 4.53 8.19
N GLU A 299 17.30 4.05 6.94
CA GLU A 299 16.80 2.69 6.67
C GLU A 299 17.76 1.65 7.23
N TYR A 300 17.21 0.74 8.02
CA TYR A 300 17.93 -0.42 8.53
C TYR A 300 17.96 -1.52 7.48
N PRO A 301 19.13 -2.04 7.11
CA PRO A 301 19.24 -3.25 6.31
C PRO A 301 18.36 -4.35 6.88
N GLN A 302 17.65 -5.08 6.01
CA GLN A 302 16.73 -6.11 6.43
C GLN A 302 16.92 -7.41 5.63
N LYS A 303 16.62 -8.55 6.26
CA LYS A 303 16.58 -9.87 5.63
C LYS A 303 15.31 -10.59 6.04
N LEU A 304 14.47 -10.90 5.06
CA LEU A 304 13.28 -11.73 5.26
C LEU A 304 13.58 -13.15 4.81
N VAL A 305 13.44 -14.11 5.73
CA VAL A 305 13.60 -15.53 5.46
C VAL A 305 12.26 -16.23 5.60
N ASN A 306 11.83 -16.92 4.54
CA ASN A 306 10.67 -17.78 4.55
C ASN A 306 11.11 -19.24 4.73
N LEU A 307 10.69 -19.87 5.82
CA LEU A 307 10.94 -21.29 6.07
C LEU A 307 9.69 -22.08 5.76
N GLU A 308 9.78 -22.94 4.74
CA GLU A 308 8.70 -23.89 4.40
C GLU A 308 8.58 -24.95 5.48
N LEU A 309 7.39 -25.18 5.97
CA LEU A 309 7.09 -26.11 7.03
C LEU A 309 6.00 -27.09 6.58
N THR A 310 6.08 -28.33 7.03
CA THR A 310 5.02 -29.33 6.82
C THR A 310 3.84 -29.10 7.75
N THR A 311 4.07 -28.51 8.91
CA THR A 311 3.06 -28.20 9.92
C THR A 311 3.39 -26.83 10.53
N MET A 312 2.39 -25.98 10.68
CA MET A 312 2.57 -24.66 11.28
C MET A 312 2.90 -24.79 12.77
N PRO A 313 3.90 -24.03 13.26
CA PRO A 313 4.21 -23.99 14.68
C PRO A 313 3.01 -23.49 15.50
N GLU A 314 2.75 -24.16 16.61
CA GLU A 314 1.78 -23.72 17.59
C GLU A 314 2.26 -22.45 18.33
N GLU A 315 1.34 -21.77 18.98
CA GLU A 315 1.65 -20.52 19.71
C GLU A 315 2.75 -20.68 20.74
N ASN A 316 2.80 -21.84 21.42
CA ASN A 316 3.85 -22.15 22.39
C ASN A 316 5.23 -22.31 21.72
N GLN A 317 5.28 -22.92 20.53
CA GLN A 317 6.52 -23.03 19.75
C GLN A 317 6.99 -21.66 19.27
N ILE A 318 6.09 -20.79 18.81
CA ILE A 318 6.43 -19.41 18.45
C ILE A 318 7.01 -18.65 19.67
N LYS A 319 6.45 -18.84 20.87
CA LYS A 319 7.01 -18.25 22.10
C LYS A 319 8.43 -18.74 22.39
N GLU A 320 8.71 -20.04 22.21
CA GLU A 320 10.08 -20.56 22.39
C GLU A 320 11.04 -20.04 21.31
N LEU A 321 10.60 -19.94 20.06
CA LEU A 321 11.40 -19.34 18.98
C LEU A 321 11.76 -17.88 19.29
N ASN A 322 10.82 -17.12 19.84
CA ASN A 322 11.09 -15.73 20.25
C ASN A 322 12.09 -15.66 21.42
N LYS A 323 12.06 -16.59 22.38
CA LYS A 323 13.09 -16.66 23.43
C LYS A 323 14.48 -17.00 22.89
N ILE A 324 14.54 -17.89 21.90
CA ILE A 324 15.80 -18.20 21.20
C ILE A 324 16.35 -16.93 20.55
N ALA A 325 15.49 -16.18 19.85
CA ALA A 325 15.87 -14.94 19.20
C ALA A 325 16.27 -13.85 20.20
N GLU A 326 15.59 -13.73 21.33
CA GLU A 326 15.90 -12.79 22.41
C GLU A 326 17.30 -13.05 23.00
N ASN A 327 17.60 -14.31 23.39
CA ASN A 327 18.91 -14.69 23.88
C ASN A 327 20.02 -14.43 22.87
N LEU A 328 19.74 -14.63 21.59
CA LEU A 328 20.69 -14.37 20.53
C LEU A 328 20.88 -12.86 20.32
N SER A 329 19.81 -12.06 20.39
CA SER A 329 19.85 -10.60 20.32
C SER A 329 20.74 -10.01 21.42
N ASP A 330 20.59 -10.51 22.64
CA ASP A 330 21.44 -10.10 23.77
C ASP A 330 22.91 -10.49 23.54
N LYS A 331 23.17 -11.69 23.00
CA LYS A 331 24.54 -12.16 22.70
C LYS A 331 25.25 -11.28 21.68
N TYR A 332 24.52 -10.80 20.68
CA TYR A 332 25.05 -9.97 19.59
C TYR A 332 25.00 -8.47 19.88
N ASP A 333 24.38 -8.03 20.99
CA ASP A 333 24.08 -6.61 21.25
C ASP A 333 23.43 -5.95 20.02
N LEU A 334 22.35 -6.60 19.53
CA LEU A 334 21.74 -6.29 18.24
C LEU A 334 21.11 -4.89 18.26
N ASP A 335 21.75 -3.91 17.60
CA ASP A 335 21.10 -2.63 17.28
C ASP A 335 20.13 -2.84 16.12
N GLY A 336 18.93 -3.30 16.45
CA GLY A 336 17.91 -3.67 15.47
C GLY A 336 16.73 -4.43 16.07
N ARG A 337 16.08 -5.23 15.26
CA ARG A 337 14.96 -6.08 15.69
C ARG A 337 14.86 -7.36 14.89
N TYR A 338 14.05 -8.27 15.39
CA TYR A 338 13.58 -9.45 14.68
C TYR A 338 12.06 -9.60 14.82
N LEU A 339 11.43 -10.28 13.85
CA LEU A 339 10.03 -10.63 13.89
C LEU A 339 9.86 -12.07 13.38
N ILE A 340 9.31 -12.95 14.22
CA ILE A 340 9.01 -14.34 13.87
C ILE A 340 7.50 -14.52 13.88
N ARG A 341 6.93 -14.92 12.74
CA ARG A 341 5.47 -15.12 12.62
C ARG A 341 5.10 -16.18 11.60
N ASN A 342 3.98 -16.82 11.81
CA ASN A 342 3.36 -17.66 10.81
C ASN A 342 2.84 -16.81 9.62
N SER A 343 2.91 -17.36 8.41
CA SER A 343 2.17 -16.81 7.28
C SER A 343 0.67 -17.07 7.49
N GLY A 344 -0.18 -16.13 7.09
CA GLY A 344 -1.64 -16.28 7.18
C GLY A 344 -2.24 -17.19 6.11
N THR A 345 -1.55 -17.39 4.98
CA THR A 345 -2.11 -18.04 3.77
C THR A 345 -1.31 -19.27 3.31
N GLU A 346 -0.08 -19.43 3.77
CA GLU A 346 0.83 -20.48 3.30
C GLU A 346 1.50 -21.16 4.51
N PRO A 347 1.93 -22.42 4.40
CA PRO A 347 2.63 -23.13 5.46
C PRO A 347 4.09 -22.67 5.60
N LEU A 348 4.25 -21.37 5.89
CA LEU A 348 5.55 -20.70 6.01
C LEU A 348 5.71 -20.03 7.36
N LEU A 349 6.89 -20.20 7.97
CA LEU A 349 7.35 -19.35 9.05
C LEU A 349 8.18 -18.20 8.47
N ARG A 350 7.76 -16.97 8.69
CA ARG A 350 8.45 -15.77 8.25
C ARG A 350 9.30 -15.21 9.36
N VAL A 351 10.58 -15.03 9.07
CA VAL A 351 11.57 -14.46 10.01
C VAL A 351 12.15 -13.20 9.35
N LEU A 352 11.80 -12.04 9.87
CA LEU A 352 12.37 -10.75 9.48
C LEU A 352 13.46 -10.39 10.48
N ILE A 353 14.61 -9.96 10.00
CA ILE A 353 15.72 -9.44 10.78
C ILE A 353 16.10 -8.07 10.20
N GLU A 354 16.28 -7.10 11.07
CA GLU A 354 16.74 -5.77 10.74
C GLU A 354 17.84 -5.36 11.73
N ALA A 355 18.91 -4.79 11.22
CA ALA A 355 19.99 -4.26 12.05
C ALA A 355 20.63 -3.05 11.35
N LYS A 356 21.43 -2.29 12.11
CA LYS A 356 22.06 -1.06 11.65
C LYS A 356 22.96 -1.23 10.43
N ASP A 357 23.54 -2.41 10.25
CA ASP A 357 24.40 -2.75 9.11
C ASP A 357 24.14 -4.16 8.58
N SER A 358 24.46 -4.38 7.31
CA SER A 358 24.21 -5.64 6.61
C SER A 358 25.03 -6.82 7.16
N HIS A 359 26.18 -6.57 7.81
CA HIS A 359 27.00 -7.64 8.40
C HIS A 359 26.27 -8.21 9.61
N SER A 360 25.80 -7.34 10.52
CA SER A 360 25.00 -7.73 11.69
C SER A 360 23.72 -8.47 11.30
N VAL A 361 23.02 -8.02 10.25
CA VAL A 361 21.84 -8.73 9.72
C VAL A 361 22.18 -10.14 9.28
N ASN A 362 23.29 -10.33 8.55
CA ASN A 362 23.66 -11.64 8.01
C ASN A 362 24.12 -12.60 9.12
N GLU A 363 25.02 -12.18 10.02
CA GLU A 363 25.48 -13.02 11.11
C GLU A 363 24.36 -13.46 12.04
N PHE A 364 23.53 -12.51 12.48
CA PHE A 364 22.38 -12.80 13.33
C PHE A 364 21.38 -13.72 12.64
N SER A 365 21.08 -13.44 11.37
CA SER A 365 20.16 -14.26 10.57
C SER A 365 20.63 -15.70 10.45
N ASP A 366 21.90 -15.92 10.11
CA ASP A 366 22.42 -17.26 9.87
C ASP A 366 22.39 -18.10 11.15
N GLU A 367 22.74 -17.53 12.31
CA GLU A 367 22.67 -18.25 13.59
C GLU A 367 21.22 -18.44 14.03
N LEU A 368 20.35 -17.42 13.91
CA LEU A 368 18.94 -17.53 14.28
C LEU A 368 18.21 -18.59 13.45
N ILE A 369 18.40 -18.60 12.15
CA ILE A 369 17.75 -19.58 11.25
C ILE A 369 18.25 -21.01 11.55
N ASN A 370 19.51 -21.19 11.85
CA ASN A 370 20.04 -22.49 12.27
C ASN A 370 19.42 -22.96 13.60
N ASN A 371 19.28 -22.08 14.57
CA ASN A 371 18.64 -22.40 15.85
C ASN A 371 17.15 -22.74 15.69
N ILE A 372 16.43 -21.98 14.85
CA ILE A 372 15.02 -22.25 14.52
C ILE A 372 14.88 -23.63 13.86
N LYS A 373 15.72 -23.93 12.87
CA LYS A 373 15.70 -25.25 12.20
C LYS A 373 16.00 -26.38 13.18
N ASN A 374 16.99 -26.23 14.03
CA ASN A 374 17.32 -27.24 15.05
C ASN A 374 16.16 -27.46 16.02
N TYR A 375 15.41 -26.42 16.39
CA TYR A 375 14.26 -26.56 17.29
C TYR A 375 13.04 -27.20 16.63
N LEU A 376 12.78 -26.89 15.35
CA LEU A 376 11.58 -27.35 14.66
C LEU A 376 11.72 -28.73 14.01
N PHE A 377 12.93 -29.14 13.64
CA PHE A 377 13.16 -30.39 12.88
C PHE A 377 13.91 -31.45 13.69
N THR A 378 14.13 -31.22 15.00
CA THR A 378 14.55 -32.25 15.97
C THR A 378 13.35 -32.79 16.71
#